data_bdfa23bf8ab9f54fab5c7f0ba620eb63
#
_entry.id   bdfa23bf8ab9f54fab5c7f0ba620eb63
#
_cell.length_a   1.000
_cell.length_b   1.000
_cell.length_c   1.000
_cell.angle_alpha   90.00
_cell.angle_beta   90.00
_cell.angle_gamma   90.00
#
_symmetry.space_group_name_H-M   'P 1'
#
loop_
_entity.id
_entity.type
_entity.pdbx_description
1 polymer ?
#
loop_
_entity_poly.entity_id
_entity_poly.type
_entity_poly.pdbx_seq_one_letter_code
_entity_poly.pdbx_strand_id
1 'polypeptide(L)'
;MSIIARIETHVFNVSAKTNWVFIAVTAADGRTGWGEASLIGWEPMLVEAKRALALEWEGRSLADAQAGLRVSPQSPGGLVFNTVISAVQQALACLLDGSAPGASAAPELSAAVLRQRVPLYANINRATRLRTPQGFVDTALRARAQGFSRFKAAPFDGLTPALCPTAQGQALIAHGVECMLALRQALGPDAMLMVDCHWRFDETRALQALQALAPAALHWFECPIAETHAHWPAMRRLRAATRDQGVLLAAAETQVGLASFQTLFDEALYDVVMPDIKYCGGPLEMLKIAQRAAEHGVLFSPHNPSGPVCTWHSLQIAALAPECAMLELQFEESPLYEQLLEGPAMSTQGGGLSLERAYGQSLALNAQLLQAHPYQPVPPGIETQLNR
;
A
#
# COMPACT_ATOMS: atom_id res chain seq x y z
N MET A 1 33.08 -2.05 -8.05
CA MET A 1 31.67 -1.80 -7.71
C MET A 1 30.82 -2.64 -8.65
N SER A 2 29.81 -3.32 -8.15
CA SER A 2 28.92 -4.12 -9.01
C SER A 2 28.01 -3.19 -9.83
N ILE A 3 27.79 -3.55 -11.11
CA ILE A 3 26.97 -2.78 -12.04
C ILE A 3 25.65 -3.52 -12.30
N ILE A 4 24.65 -2.79 -12.76
CA ILE A 4 23.38 -3.36 -13.25
C ILE A 4 23.65 -4.05 -14.57
N ALA A 5 23.52 -5.37 -14.62
CA ALA A 5 23.62 -6.12 -15.86
C ALA A 5 22.31 -6.12 -16.64
N ARG A 6 21.15 -6.14 -15.93
CA ARG A 6 19.84 -6.23 -16.56
C ARG A 6 18.73 -5.79 -15.63
N ILE A 7 17.69 -5.16 -16.20
CA ILE A 7 16.40 -4.83 -15.53
C ILE A 7 15.27 -5.49 -16.30
N GLU A 8 14.55 -6.41 -15.67
CA GLU A 8 13.48 -7.20 -16.31
C GLU A 8 12.14 -6.97 -15.62
N THR A 9 11.05 -7.18 -16.37
CA THR A 9 9.68 -7.15 -15.85
C THR A 9 9.05 -8.53 -15.99
N HIS A 10 8.38 -8.97 -14.92
CA HIS A 10 7.57 -10.17 -14.89
C HIS A 10 6.15 -9.79 -14.49
N VAL A 11 5.19 -10.01 -15.39
CA VAL A 11 3.76 -9.75 -15.11
C VAL A 11 3.10 -11.07 -14.76
N PHE A 12 2.55 -11.16 -13.57
CA PHE A 12 2.00 -12.38 -12.99
C PHE A 12 0.50 -12.22 -12.75
N ASN A 13 -0.31 -13.03 -13.43
CA ASN A 13 -1.75 -13.01 -13.26
C ASN A 13 -2.17 -13.72 -11.96
N VAL A 14 -2.91 -13.02 -11.13
CA VAL A 14 -3.32 -13.46 -9.79
C VAL A 14 -4.80 -13.84 -9.75
N SER A 15 -5.61 -13.08 -10.47
CA SER A 15 -7.06 -13.26 -10.53
C SER A 15 -7.62 -12.62 -11.80
N ALA A 16 -8.92 -12.77 -12.03
CA ALA A 16 -9.58 -12.07 -13.14
C ALA A 16 -9.47 -10.52 -13.09
N LYS A 17 -9.04 -9.96 -11.95
CA LYS A 17 -9.00 -8.51 -11.72
C LYS A 17 -7.59 -7.98 -11.46
N THR A 18 -6.63 -8.85 -11.18
CA THR A 18 -5.34 -8.43 -10.63
C THR A 18 -4.19 -9.12 -11.33
N ASN A 19 -3.23 -8.33 -11.79
CA ASN A 19 -1.90 -8.78 -12.11
C ASN A 19 -0.91 -8.14 -11.13
N TRP A 20 0.06 -8.91 -10.65
CA TRP A 20 1.23 -8.34 -9.99
C TRP A 20 2.34 -8.13 -11.01
N VAL A 21 3.05 -7.02 -10.86
CA VAL A 21 4.16 -6.66 -11.75
C VAL A 21 5.44 -6.62 -10.92
N PHE A 22 6.36 -7.55 -11.21
CA PHE A 22 7.64 -7.62 -10.54
C PHE A 22 8.75 -7.07 -11.43
N ILE A 23 9.71 -6.37 -10.83
CA ILE A 23 10.92 -5.89 -11.47
C ILE A 23 12.11 -6.60 -10.85
N ALA A 24 12.86 -7.31 -11.68
CA ALA A 24 14.12 -7.94 -11.34
C ALA A 24 15.26 -7.03 -11.76
N VAL A 25 16.17 -6.71 -10.85
CA VAL A 25 17.46 -6.07 -11.15
C VAL A 25 18.54 -7.10 -10.92
N THR A 26 19.24 -7.50 -11.99
CA THR A 26 20.35 -8.44 -11.94
C THR A 26 21.67 -7.68 -12.01
N ALA A 27 22.51 -7.90 -11.02
CA ALA A 27 23.87 -7.34 -10.97
C ALA A 27 24.86 -8.19 -11.79
N ALA A 28 25.98 -7.62 -12.22
CA ALA A 28 27.00 -8.32 -13.02
C ALA A 28 27.65 -9.51 -12.28
N ASP A 29 27.55 -9.57 -10.96
CA ASP A 29 27.99 -10.71 -10.15
C ASP A 29 26.95 -11.85 -10.06
N GLY A 30 25.82 -11.71 -10.77
CA GLY A 30 24.75 -12.74 -10.85
C GLY A 30 23.69 -12.62 -9.76
N ARG A 31 23.84 -11.77 -8.75
CA ARG A 31 22.79 -11.54 -7.75
C ARG A 31 21.61 -10.82 -8.36
N THR A 32 20.39 -11.18 -7.94
CA THR A 32 19.15 -10.53 -8.37
C THR A 32 18.39 -9.99 -7.17
N GLY A 33 18.01 -8.71 -7.24
CA GLY A 33 17.07 -8.08 -6.34
C GLY A 33 15.70 -7.97 -6.98
N TRP A 34 14.66 -7.98 -6.16
CA TRP A 34 13.26 -7.92 -6.60
C TRP A 34 12.52 -6.74 -6.01
N GLY A 35 11.73 -6.09 -6.85
CA GLY A 35 10.76 -5.07 -6.46
C GLY A 35 9.41 -5.33 -7.11
N GLU A 36 8.38 -4.66 -6.62
CA GLU A 36 7.02 -4.79 -7.16
C GLU A 36 6.46 -3.43 -7.56
N ALA A 37 5.89 -3.40 -8.79
CA ALA A 37 5.33 -2.22 -9.44
C ALA A 37 3.84 -2.41 -9.78
N SER A 38 3.10 -3.20 -9.02
CA SER A 38 1.71 -3.56 -9.33
C SER A 38 0.79 -2.34 -9.37
N LEU A 39 0.25 -2.02 -10.54
CA LEU A 39 -0.70 -0.93 -10.79
C LEU A 39 -1.78 -1.44 -11.75
N ILE A 40 -2.95 -1.79 -11.20
CA ILE A 40 -4.02 -2.51 -11.90
C ILE A 40 -4.50 -1.74 -13.12
N GLY A 41 -4.48 -2.42 -14.29
CA GLY A 41 -4.91 -1.88 -15.58
C GLY A 41 -3.84 -1.06 -16.31
N TRP A 42 -2.65 -0.90 -15.72
CA TRP A 42 -1.54 -0.14 -16.32
C TRP A 42 -0.30 -1.00 -16.60
N GLU A 43 -0.43 -2.29 -16.52
CA GLU A 43 0.67 -3.24 -16.66
C GLU A 43 1.46 -3.02 -17.97
N PRO A 44 0.85 -2.80 -19.17
CA PRO A 44 1.60 -2.52 -20.38
C PRO A 44 2.42 -1.23 -20.30
N MET A 45 1.89 -0.19 -19.63
CA MET A 45 2.59 1.09 -19.48
C MET A 45 3.79 0.95 -18.52
N LEU A 46 3.67 0.12 -17.48
CA LEU A 46 4.78 -0.18 -16.57
C LEU A 46 5.92 -0.90 -17.29
N VAL A 47 5.59 -1.84 -18.19
CA VAL A 47 6.58 -2.54 -19.02
C VAL A 47 7.36 -1.57 -19.89
N GLU A 48 6.70 -0.63 -20.56
CA GLU A 48 7.37 0.39 -21.41
C GLU A 48 8.14 1.42 -20.57
N ALA A 49 7.62 1.85 -19.44
CA ALA A 49 8.33 2.74 -18.51
C ALA A 49 9.62 2.09 -18.00
N LYS A 50 9.57 0.77 -17.62
CA LYS A 50 10.76 0.01 -17.25
C LYS A 50 11.76 -0.06 -18.40
N ARG A 51 11.29 -0.29 -19.64
CA ARG A 51 12.18 -0.36 -20.81
C ARG A 51 12.95 0.95 -21.00
N ALA A 52 12.28 2.10 -20.90
CA ALA A 52 12.92 3.40 -20.98
C ALA A 52 13.98 3.57 -19.87
N LEU A 53 13.66 3.18 -18.64
CA LEU A 53 14.59 3.24 -17.51
C LEU A 53 15.79 2.32 -17.70
N ALA A 54 15.59 1.10 -18.21
CA ALA A 54 16.66 0.13 -18.44
C ALA A 54 17.71 0.66 -19.45
N LEU A 55 17.29 1.33 -20.53
CA LEU A 55 18.19 1.94 -21.52
C LEU A 55 19.14 2.97 -20.90
N GLU A 56 18.75 3.63 -19.83
CA GLU A 56 19.56 4.63 -19.15
C GLU A 56 20.47 4.02 -18.06
N TRP A 57 19.97 3.01 -17.35
CA TRP A 57 20.57 2.57 -16.09
C TRP A 57 21.31 1.22 -16.17
N GLU A 58 21.08 0.38 -17.18
CA GLU A 58 21.92 -0.81 -17.41
C GLU A 58 23.36 -0.40 -17.73
N GLY A 59 24.32 -1.08 -17.15
CA GLY A 59 25.75 -0.76 -17.21
C GLY A 59 26.25 0.23 -16.16
N ARG A 60 25.34 0.94 -15.43
CA ARG A 60 25.73 1.83 -14.33
C ARG A 60 25.94 1.07 -13.02
N SER A 61 26.67 1.67 -12.08
CA SER A 61 26.87 1.06 -10.77
C SER A 61 25.55 1.00 -9.97
N LEU A 62 25.39 -0.03 -9.12
CA LEU A 62 24.23 -0.15 -8.23
C LEU A 62 24.10 1.08 -7.31
N ALA A 63 25.24 1.60 -6.82
CA ALA A 63 25.24 2.77 -5.94
C ALA A 63 24.82 4.05 -6.66
N ASP A 64 25.29 4.27 -7.91
CA ASP A 64 24.85 5.42 -8.71
C ASP A 64 23.37 5.35 -9.02
N ALA A 65 22.85 4.15 -9.33
CA ALA A 65 21.43 3.96 -9.57
C ALA A 65 20.59 4.23 -8.31
N GLN A 66 21.02 3.72 -7.15
CA GLN A 66 20.34 4.01 -5.88
C GLN A 66 20.35 5.52 -5.56
N ALA A 67 21.46 6.20 -5.81
CA ALA A 67 21.59 7.63 -5.57
C ALA A 67 20.85 8.49 -6.62
N GLY A 68 20.82 8.07 -7.87
CA GLY A 68 20.33 8.86 -9.01
C GLY A 68 18.87 8.66 -9.34
N LEU A 69 18.31 7.47 -9.14
CA LEU A 69 16.89 7.19 -9.37
C LEU A 69 16.05 7.82 -8.26
N ARG A 70 15.36 8.91 -8.59
CA ARG A 70 14.49 9.63 -7.65
C ARG A 70 13.08 9.75 -8.20
N VAL A 71 12.11 9.50 -7.35
CA VAL A 71 10.71 9.79 -7.65
C VAL A 71 10.46 11.30 -7.59
N SER A 72 9.50 11.77 -8.37
CA SER A 72 9.07 13.17 -8.35
C SER A 72 7.59 13.28 -8.66
N PRO A 73 6.82 14.05 -7.89
CA PRO A 73 5.42 14.32 -8.23
C PRO A 73 5.26 15.08 -9.54
N GLN A 74 6.32 15.76 -10.02
CA GLN A 74 6.37 16.44 -11.31
C GLN A 74 6.92 15.58 -12.45
N SER A 75 7.16 14.27 -12.21
CA SER A 75 7.65 13.37 -13.26
C SER A 75 6.70 13.38 -14.47
N PRO A 76 7.21 13.58 -15.71
CA PRO A 76 6.37 13.54 -16.93
C PRO A 76 5.62 12.22 -17.10
N GLY A 77 6.18 11.11 -16.60
CA GLY A 77 5.56 9.80 -16.61
C GLY A 77 4.54 9.57 -15.47
N GLY A 78 4.31 10.59 -14.61
CA GLY A 78 3.34 10.53 -13.53
C GLY A 78 3.55 9.35 -12.57
N LEU A 79 2.46 8.81 -12.06
CA LEU A 79 2.49 7.69 -11.12
C LEU A 79 3.13 6.43 -11.71
N VAL A 80 2.90 6.14 -13.00
CA VAL A 80 3.46 4.96 -13.69
C VAL A 80 4.99 4.93 -13.61
N PHE A 81 5.65 6.04 -13.96
CA PHE A 81 7.09 6.12 -13.96
C PHE A 81 7.68 6.09 -12.54
N ASN A 82 7.03 6.78 -11.60
CA ASN A 82 7.39 6.75 -10.19
C ASN A 82 7.24 5.34 -9.58
N THR A 83 6.25 4.57 -10.03
CA THR A 83 6.05 3.18 -9.61
C THR A 83 7.21 2.29 -10.06
N VAL A 84 7.67 2.45 -11.30
CA VAL A 84 8.82 1.70 -11.81
C VAL A 84 10.11 2.08 -11.07
N ILE A 85 10.36 3.38 -10.84
CA ILE A 85 11.51 3.85 -10.05
C ILE A 85 11.46 3.24 -8.64
N SER A 86 10.32 3.29 -7.97
CA SER A 86 10.14 2.74 -6.62
C SER A 86 10.42 1.23 -6.58
N ALA A 87 9.98 0.47 -7.60
CA ALA A 87 10.26 -0.96 -7.69
C ALA A 87 11.75 -1.26 -7.94
N VAL A 88 12.42 -0.47 -8.78
CA VAL A 88 13.87 -0.59 -8.95
C VAL A 88 14.61 -0.26 -7.65
N GLN A 89 14.17 0.76 -6.90
CA GLN A 89 14.72 1.08 -5.57
C GLN A 89 14.51 -0.05 -4.55
N GLN A 90 13.38 -0.75 -4.60
CA GLN A 90 13.14 -1.96 -3.79
C GLN A 90 14.18 -3.05 -4.14
N ALA A 91 14.38 -3.32 -5.43
CA ALA A 91 15.35 -4.33 -5.90
C ALA A 91 16.79 -3.96 -5.53
N LEU A 92 17.18 -2.69 -5.69
CA LEU A 92 18.50 -2.18 -5.30
C LEU A 92 18.75 -2.30 -3.79
N ALA A 93 17.73 -2.07 -2.95
CA ALA A 93 17.85 -2.25 -1.52
C ALA A 93 18.23 -3.69 -1.14
N CYS A 94 17.70 -4.70 -1.85
CA CYS A 94 18.10 -6.10 -1.66
C CYS A 94 19.56 -6.36 -2.07
N LEU A 95 20.04 -5.71 -3.13
CA LEU A 95 21.38 -5.94 -3.68
C LEU A 95 22.49 -5.25 -2.89
N LEU A 96 22.20 -4.09 -2.32
CA LEU A 96 23.19 -3.23 -1.67
C LEU A 96 23.35 -3.53 -0.18
N ASP A 97 22.37 -4.13 0.46
CA ASP A 97 22.41 -4.46 1.90
C ASP A 97 23.12 -5.79 2.21
N GLY A 98 23.29 -6.66 1.24
CA GLY A 98 23.97 -7.97 1.42
C GLY A 98 25.46 -7.98 1.10
N SER A 99 26.06 -6.84 0.79
CA SER A 99 27.47 -6.77 0.45
C SER A 99 28.34 -6.70 1.70
N ALA A 100 29.60 -7.12 1.57
CA ALA A 100 30.60 -7.30 2.62
C ALA A 100 30.64 -6.21 3.71
N PRO A 101 31.15 -6.49 4.92
CA PRO A 101 31.21 -5.54 6.02
C PRO A 101 31.82 -4.20 5.58
N GLY A 102 31.08 -3.10 5.71
CA GLY A 102 31.49 -1.75 5.31
C GLY A 102 31.03 -1.27 3.93
N ALA A 103 30.23 -2.05 3.19
CA ALA A 103 29.79 -1.71 1.83
C ALA A 103 28.28 -1.45 1.69
N SER A 104 27.53 -1.30 2.78
CA SER A 104 26.11 -0.96 2.71
C SER A 104 25.93 0.46 2.17
N ALA A 105 25.31 0.60 1.00
CA ALA A 105 24.91 1.91 0.47
C ALA A 105 23.65 2.44 1.17
N ALA A 106 23.07 1.66 2.07
CA ALA A 106 21.86 1.98 2.82
C ALA A 106 21.96 1.49 4.28
N PRO A 107 22.88 2.06 5.09
CA PRO A 107 23.11 1.64 6.47
C PRO A 107 21.82 1.77 7.33
N GLU A 108 20.92 2.67 6.98
CA GLU A 108 19.65 2.87 7.67
C GLU A 108 18.74 1.64 7.60
N LEU A 109 18.79 0.87 6.50
CA LEU A 109 18.00 -0.37 6.34
C LEU A 109 18.62 -1.56 7.11
N SER A 110 19.89 -1.46 7.50
CA SER A 110 20.59 -2.45 8.33
C SER A 110 20.54 -2.11 9.82
N ALA A 111 19.82 -1.06 10.20
CA ALA A 111 19.67 -0.67 11.60
C ALA A 111 18.95 -1.76 12.42
N ALA A 112 19.15 -1.75 13.74
CA ALA A 112 18.43 -2.65 14.63
C ALA A 112 16.92 -2.39 14.54
N VAL A 113 16.14 -3.43 14.30
CA VAL A 113 14.69 -3.32 14.21
C VAL A 113 14.08 -2.93 15.55
N LEU A 114 13.09 -2.05 15.50
CA LEU A 114 12.34 -1.61 16.69
C LEU A 114 11.30 -2.66 17.13
N ARG A 115 10.86 -3.52 16.20
CA ARG A 115 9.92 -4.62 16.50
C ARG A 115 10.17 -5.84 15.62
N GLN A 116 10.10 -7.00 16.24
CA GLN A 116 10.22 -8.30 15.56
C GLN A 116 8.91 -8.77 14.91
N ARG A 117 7.80 -8.18 15.32
CA ARG A 117 6.47 -8.50 14.80
C ARG A 117 5.69 -7.23 14.54
N VAL A 118 5.18 -7.09 13.32
CA VAL A 118 4.34 -5.98 12.88
C VAL A 118 2.88 -6.41 12.92
N PRO A 119 2.00 -5.64 13.62
CA PRO A 119 0.57 -5.92 13.59
C PRO A 119 0.01 -5.70 12.19
N LEU A 120 -0.95 -6.54 11.79
CA LEU A 120 -1.67 -6.42 10.53
C LEU A 120 -3.11 -5.97 10.73
N TYR A 121 -3.67 -5.35 9.71
CA TYR A 121 -5.11 -5.32 9.50
C TYR A 121 -5.50 -6.04 8.21
N ALA A 122 -6.64 -6.72 8.25
CA ALA A 122 -7.20 -7.36 7.06
C ALA A 122 -7.97 -6.32 6.23
N ASN A 123 -7.47 -5.98 5.04
CA ASN A 123 -8.29 -5.33 4.03
C ASN A 123 -9.19 -6.39 3.39
N ILE A 124 -10.48 -6.37 3.73
CA ILE A 124 -11.43 -7.41 3.33
C ILE A 124 -12.14 -7.14 2.00
N ASN A 125 -11.79 -6.04 1.31
CA ASN A 125 -12.54 -5.57 0.15
C ASN A 125 -12.56 -6.57 -1.02
N ARG A 126 -11.40 -7.05 -1.45
CA ARG A 126 -11.31 -7.92 -2.65
C ARG A 126 -11.89 -9.31 -2.39
N ALA A 127 -11.78 -9.81 -1.15
CA ALA A 127 -12.36 -11.08 -0.72
C ALA A 127 -13.89 -11.01 -0.56
N THR A 128 -14.46 -9.83 -0.35
CA THR A 128 -15.91 -9.63 -0.25
C THR A 128 -16.54 -9.54 -1.63
N ARG A 129 -16.95 -10.68 -2.18
CA ARG A 129 -17.55 -10.77 -3.51
C ARG A 129 -18.98 -10.24 -3.55
N LEU A 130 -19.78 -10.54 -2.52
CA LEU A 130 -21.12 -9.99 -2.34
C LEU A 130 -21.02 -8.69 -1.57
N ARG A 131 -21.27 -7.58 -2.24
CA ARG A 131 -21.13 -6.22 -1.70
C ARG A 131 -22.36 -5.82 -0.89
N THR A 132 -22.72 -6.64 0.09
CA THR A 132 -23.87 -6.49 1.01
C THR A 132 -23.38 -6.50 2.45
N PRO A 133 -24.17 -6.00 3.44
CA PRO A 133 -23.81 -6.07 4.85
C PRO A 133 -23.40 -7.48 5.28
N GLN A 134 -24.16 -8.51 4.88
CA GLN A 134 -23.83 -9.89 5.21
C GLN A 134 -22.56 -10.37 4.55
N GLY A 135 -22.30 -10.01 3.29
CA GLY A 135 -21.07 -10.41 2.59
C GLY A 135 -19.82 -9.84 3.23
N PHE A 136 -19.85 -8.59 3.71
CA PHE A 136 -18.76 -8.00 4.50
C PHE A 136 -18.59 -8.72 5.83
N VAL A 137 -19.67 -9.00 6.54
CA VAL A 137 -19.65 -9.74 7.81
C VAL A 137 -19.03 -11.12 7.62
N ASP A 138 -19.47 -11.90 6.63
CA ASP A 138 -18.95 -13.24 6.37
C ASP A 138 -17.43 -13.23 6.12
N THR A 139 -16.95 -12.24 5.35
CA THR A 139 -15.51 -12.10 5.07
C THR A 139 -14.73 -11.70 6.31
N ALA A 140 -15.23 -10.75 7.11
CA ALA A 140 -14.60 -10.34 8.35
C ALA A 140 -14.54 -11.47 9.38
N LEU A 141 -15.58 -12.30 9.47
CA LEU A 141 -15.60 -13.47 10.34
C LEU A 141 -14.57 -14.53 9.94
N ARG A 142 -14.36 -14.74 8.63
CA ARG A 142 -13.27 -15.60 8.14
C ARG A 142 -11.89 -15.03 8.52
N ALA A 143 -11.68 -13.72 8.35
CA ALA A 143 -10.43 -13.08 8.77
C ALA A 143 -10.23 -13.17 10.29
N ARG A 144 -11.29 -12.99 11.08
CA ARG A 144 -11.25 -13.18 12.54
C ARG A 144 -10.87 -14.60 12.94
N ALA A 145 -11.39 -15.61 12.24
CA ALA A 145 -11.05 -17.03 12.48
C ALA A 145 -9.55 -17.31 12.20
N GLN A 146 -8.88 -16.51 11.35
CA GLN A 146 -7.43 -16.56 11.12
C GLN A 146 -6.62 -15.66 12.08
N GLY A 147 -7.26 -15.11 13.12
CA GLY A 147 -6.60 -14.36 14.19
C GLY A 147 -6.52 -12.86 13.96
N PHE A 148 -7.17 -12.30 12.93
CA PHE A 148 -7.26 -10.84 12.76
C PHE A 148 -8.25 -10.23 13.75
N SER A 149 -7.88 -9.08 14.31
CA SER A 149 -8.72 -8.25 15.18
C SER A 149 -8.92 -6.84 14.63
N ARG A 150 -8.31 -6.55 13.45
CA ARG A 150 -8.32 -5.25 12.78
C ARG A 150 -8.78 -5.45 11.35
N PHE A 151 -9.77 -4.64 10.90
CA PHE A 151 -10.45 -4.86 9.63
C PHE A 151 -10.68 -3.54 8.91
N LYS A 152 -10.33 -3.48 7.61
CA LYS A 152 -10.63 -2.35 6.73
C LYS A 152 -11.61 -2.77 5.65
N ALA A 153 -12.68 -1.99 5.47
CA ALA A 153 -13.67 -2.16 4.43
C ALA A 153 -13.87 -0.86 3.62
N ALA A 154 -14.16 -0.98 2.31
CA ALA A 154 -14.51 0.13 1.44
C ALA A 154 -15.89 -0.12 0.82
N PRO A 155 -17.00 0.17 1.53
CA PRO A 155 -18.35 -0.26 1.14
C PRO A 155 -19.08 0.74 0.24
N PHE A 156 -18.43 1.81 -0.23
CA PHE A 156 -19.07 2.89 -1.00
C PHE A 156 -18.93 2.70 -2.52
N ASP A 157 -19.12 1.49 -3.02
CA ASP A 157 -18.97 1.17 -4.43
C ASP A 157 -19.93 2.01 -5.30
N GLY A 158 -19.41 2.49 -6.44
CA GLY A 158 -20.17 3.28 -7.40
C GLY A 158 -20.48 4.72 -6.96
N LEU A 159 -20.17 5.11 -5.72
CA LEU A 159 -20.29 6.50 -5.29
C LEU A 159 -19.18 7.34 -5.96
N THR A 160 -19.53 8.55 -6.35
CA THR A 160 -18.60 9.58 -6.81
C THR A 160 -18.98 10.92 -6.19
N PRO A 161 -18.07 11.91 -6.10
CA PRO A 161 -18.41 13.24 -5.58
C PRO A 161 -19.61 13.88 -6.30
N ALA A 162 -19.73 13.67 -7.61
CA ALA A 162 -20.84 14.20 -8.41
C ALA A 162 -22.19 13.55 -8.07
N LEU A 163 -22.20 12.29 -7.62
CA LEU A 163 -23.41 11.58 -7.19
C LEU A 163 -23.85 11.92 -5.75
N CYS A 164 -22.93 12.40 -4.92
CA CYS A 164 -23.19 12.67 -3.49
C CYS A 164 -24.48 13.45 -3.22
N PRO A 165 -24.84 14.53 -3.95
CA PRO A 165 -26.07 15.28 -3.68
C PRO A 165 -27.33 14.62 -4.19
N THR A 166 -27.25 13.56 -4.99
CA THR A 166 -28.40 12.89 -5.63
C THR A 166 -29.04 11.85 -4.73
N ALA A 167 -30.30 11.47 -5.02
CA ALA A 167 -30.99 10.37 -4.34
C ALA A 167 -30.22 9.02 -4.48
N GLN A 168 -29.62 8.78 -5.66
CA GLN A 168 -28.79 7.59 -5.88
C GLN A 168 -27.54 7.61 -4.99
N GLY A 169 -26.82 8.73 -4.91
CA GLY A 169 -25.64 8.86 -4.05
C GLY A 169 -26.00 8.67 -2.57
N GLN A 170 -27.12 9.23 -2.12
CA GLN A 170 -27.60 9.04 -0.75
C GLN A 170 -27.91 7.58 -0.44
N ALA A 171 -28.51 6.84 -1.39
CA ALA A 171 -28.78 5.41 -1.22
C ALA A 171 -27.46 4.60 -1.13
N LEU A 172 -26.44 4.92 -1.95
CA LEU A 172 -25.13 4.28 -1.88
C LEU A 172 -24.42 4.57 -0.55
N ILE A 173 -24.52 5.81 -0.04
CA ILE A 173 -23.97 6.19 1.26
C ILE A 173 -24.67 5.42 2.38
N ALA A 174 -25.99 5.38 2.38
CA ALA A 174 -26.77 4.65 3.38
C ALA A 174 -26.41 3.16 3.40
N HIS A 175 -26.28 2.53 2.22
CA HIS A 175 -25.85 1.14 2.10
C HIS A 175 -24.44 0.91 2.68
N GLY A 176 -23.47 1.79 2.38
CA GLY A 176 -22.12 1.69 2.93
C GLY A 176 -22.08 1.84 4.45
N VAL A 177 -22.87 2.75 5.00
CA VAL A 177 -23.04 2.91 6.45
C VAL A 177 -23.65 1.63 7.06
N GLU A 178 -24.68 1.05 6.45
CA GLU A 178 -25.28 -0.21 6.90
C GLU A 178 -24.26 -1.35 6.95
N CYS A 179 -23.38 -1.45 5.94
CA CYS A 179 -22.30 -2.44 5.93
C CYS A 179 -21.36 -2.28 7.14
N MET A 180 -20.97 -1.05 7.47
CA MET A 180 -20.06 -0.81 8.60
C MET A 180 -20.73 -1.07 9.96
N LEU A 181 -22.01 -0.72 10.10
CA LEU A 181 -22.80 -1.01 11.30
C LEU A 181 -22.98 -2.52 11.51
N ALA A 182 -23.24 -3.27 10.43
CA ALA A 182 -23.31 -4.73 10.47
C ALA A 182 -21.99 -5.37 10.87
N LEU A 183 -20.84 -4.85 10.35
CA LEU A 183 -19.52 -5.29 10.77
C LEU A 183 -19.29 -5.07 12.27
N ARG A 184 -19.64 -3.89 12.80
CA ARG A 184 -19.52 -3.59 14.24
C ARG A 184 -20.37 -4.54 15.07
N GLN A 185 -21.60 -4.78 14.67
CA GLN A 185 -22.51 -5.69 15.36
C GLN A 185 -21.94 -7.13 15.41
N ALA A 186 -21.41 -7.63 14.28
CA ALA A 186 -20.93 -9.00 14.16
C ALA A 186 -19.57 -9.21 14.84
N LEU A 187 -18.69 -8.21 14.80
CA LEU A 187 -17.34 -8.31 15.34
C LEU A 187 -17.22 -7.92 16.82
N GLY A 188 -18.24 -7.22 17.35
CA GLY A 188 -18.22 -6.76 18.74
C GLY A 188 -17.38 -5.49 18.94
N PRO A 189 -17.34 -4.94 20.18
CA PRO A 189 -16.70 -3.65 20.48
C PRO A 189 -15.17 -3.67 20.39
N ASP A 190 -14.54 -4.82 20.63
CA ASP A 190 -13.09 -4.94 20.70
C ASP A 190 -12.40 -4.98 19.33
N ALA A 191 -13.16 -5.18 18.24
CA ALA A 191 -12.61 -5.16 16.89
C ALA A 191 -12.26 -3.74 16.47
N MET A 192 -11.06 -3.54 15.94
CA MET A 192 -10.65 -2.28 15.35
C MET A 192 -11.18 -2.20 13.92
N LEU A 193 -12.09 -1.26 13.66
CA LEU A 193 -12.69 -1.07 12.34
C LEU A 193 -12.17 0.20 11.66
N MET A 194 -11.83 0.08 10.40
CA MET A 194 -11.44 1.17 9.51
C MET A 194 -12.35 1.19 8.29
N VAL A 195 -12.68 2.37 7.82
CA VAL A 195 -13.43 2.53 6.56
C VAL A 195 -12.61 3.34 5.57
N ASP A 196 -12.52 2.81 4.35
CA ASP A 196 -11.86 3.47 3.23
C ASP A 196 -12.92 4.00 2.26
N CYS A 197 -12.85 5.27 1.97
CA CYS A 197 -13.82 5.99 1.15
C CYS A 197 -13.34 6.18 -0.30
N HIS A 198 -12.07 5.90 -0.62
CA HIS A 198 -11.51 6.00 -1.97
C HIS A 198 -11.83 7.35 -2.65
N TRP A 199 -11.75 8.48 -1.92
CA TRP A 199 -12.03 9.87 -2.39
C TRP A 199 -13.42 10.08 -2.99
N ARG A 200 -14.40 9.26 -2.63
CA ARG A 200 -15.72 9.20 -3.29
C ARG A 200 -16.73 10.23 -2.79
N PHE A 201 -16.40 10.97 -1.73
CA PHE A 201 -17.32 11.95 -1.16
C PHE A 201 -17.00 13.38 -1.61
N ASP A 202 -18.04 14.24 -1.59
CA ASP A 202 -17.87 15.65 -1.34
C ASP A 202 -17.74 15.92 0.18
N GLU A 203 -17.30 17.10 0.57
CA GLU A 203 -17.09 17.45 1.98
C GLU A 203 -18.36 17.29 2.81
N THR A 204 -19.49 17.79 2.32
CA THR A 204 -20.76 17.79 3.05
C THR A 204 -21.22 16.37 3.36
N ARG A 205 -21.13 15.48 2.38
CA ARG A 205 -21.54 14.08 2.54
C ARG A 205 -20.51 13.28 3.34
N ALA A 206 -19.23 13.59 3.25
CA ALA A 206 -18.21 13.01 4.11
C ALA A 206 -18.49 13.27 5.60
N LEU A 207 -18.80 14.51 5.96
CA LEU A 207 -19.18 14.89 7.34
C LEU A 207 -20.47 14.19 7.80
N GLN A 208 -21.49 14.10 6.93
CA GLN A 208 -22.73 13.39 7.24
C GLN A 208 -22.53 11.89 7.40
N ALA A 209 -21.72 11.27 6.52
CA ALA A 209 -21.37 9.86 6.61
C ALA A 209 -20.60 9.56 7.89
N LEU A 210 -19.63 10.41 8.27
CA LEU A 210 -18.90 10.29 9.53
C LEU A 210 -19.87 10.30 10.75
N GLN A 211 -20.85 11.19 10.77
CA GLN A 211 -21.87 11.22 11.83
C GLN A 211 -22.72 9.94 11.85
N ALA A 212 -23.17 9.47 10.68
CA ALA A 212 -23.95 8.24 10.58
C ALA A 212 -23.16 7.00 10.98
N LEU A 213 -21.82 7.02 10.82
CA LEU A 213 -20.89 5.97 11.20
C LEU A 213 -20.48 6.00 12.68
N ALA A 214 -20.88 6.99 13.46
CA ALA A 214 -20.53 7.09 14.88
C ALA A 214 -20.81 5.80 15.68
N PRO A 215 -21.97 5.07 15.49
CA PRO A 215 -22.21 3.82 16.19
C PRO A 215 -21.27 2.68 15.77
N ALA A 216 -20.60 2.79 14.61
CA ALA A 216 -19.60 1.83 14.18
C ALA A 216 -18.28 1.95 14.98
N ALA A 217 -18.08 3.03 15.75
CA ALA A 217 -16.89 3.29 16.56
C ALA A 217 -15.59 3.04 15.77
N LEU A 218 -15.43 3.77 14.66
CA LEU A 218 -14.30 3.59 13.77
C LEU A 218 -12.97 3.93 14.44
N HIS A 219 -11.92 3.23 14.08
CA HIS A 219 -10.54 3.60 14.43
C HIS A 219 -10.03 4.71 13.51
N TRP A 220 -10.23 4.57 12.18
CA TRP A 220 -9.99 5.67 11.26
C TRP A 220 -10.99 5.75 10.10
N PHE A 221 -11.05 6.95 9.52
CA PHE A 221 -11.80 7.33 8.35
C PHE A 221 -10.80 7.69 7.26
N GLU A 222 -10.71 6.87 6.20
CA GLU A 222 -9.63 6.89 5.21
C GLU A 222 -10.08 7.51 3.90
N CYS A 223 -9.26 8.37 3.30
CA CYS A 223 -9.42 8.95 1.97
C CYS A 223 -10.85 9.44 1.66
N PRO A 224 -11.51 10.27 2.51
CA PRO A 224 -12.92 10.64 2.30
C PRO A 224 -13.14 11.51 1.06
N ILE A 225 -12.29 12.50 0.81
CA ILE A 225 -12.39 13.46 -0.29
C ILE A 225 -11.06 13.57 -1.04
N ALA A 226 -11.07 14.16 -2.24
CA ALA A 226 -9.87 14.34 -3.05
C ALA A 226 -8.75 15.09 -2.30
N GLU A 227 -7.51 14.62 -2.43
CA GLU A 227 -6.32 15.13 -1.73
C GLU A 227 -5.59 16.25 -2.49
N THR A 228 -6.33 17.13 -3.14
CA THR A 228 -5.74 18.27 -3.86
C THR A 228 -5.63 19.50 -2.95
N HIS A 229 -4.75 20.42 -3.31
CA HIS A 229 -4.55 21.69 -2.60
C HIS A 229 -5.86 22.46 -2.35
N ALA A 230 -6.80 22.42 -3.32
CA ALA A 230 -8.12 23.05 -3.20
C ALA A 230 -8.98 22.46 -2.07
N HIS A 231 -8.73 21.20 -1.68
CA HIS A 231 -9.49 20.49 -0.65
C HIS A 231 -8.87 20.58 0.76
N TRP A 232 -7.68 21.17 0.93
CA TRP A 232 -7.03 21.25 2.24
C TRP A 232 -7.85 21.94 3.32
N PRO A 233 -8.57 23.05 3.06
CA PRO A 233 -9.47 23.62 4.07
C PRO A 233 -10.57 22.65 4.52
N ALA A 234 -11.15 21.90 3.57
CA ALA A 234 -12.13 20.85 3.87
C ALA A 234 -11.52 19.70 4.66
N MET A 235 -10.29 19.29 4.31
CA MET A 235 -9.55 18.24 5.00
C MET A 235 -9.30 18.58 6.48
N ARG A 236 -8.92 19.86 6.78
CA ARG A 236 -8.76 20.31 8.17
C ARG A 236 -10.07 20.27 8.95
N ARG A 237 -11.21 20.60 8.31
CA ARG A 237 -12.54 20.49 8.95
C ARG A 237 -12.92 19.03 9.20
N LEU A 238 -12.66 18.15 8.25
CA LEU A 238 -12.85 16.71 8.41
C LEU A 238 -11.99 16.15 9.54
N ARG A 239 -10.71 16.52 9.60
CA ARG A 239 -9.82 16.11 10.69
C ARG A 239 -10.31 16.56 12.06
N ALA A 240 -10.81 17.78 12.17
CA ALA A 240 -11.42 18.26 13.41
C ALA A 240 -12.66 17.43 13.78
N ALA A 241 -13.55 17.18 12.81
CA ALA A 241 -14.78 16.41 13.03
C ALA A 241 -14.51 14.94 13.39
N THR A 242 -13.49 14.30 12.78
CA THR A 242 -13.08 12.93 13.15
C THR A 242 -12.53 12.90 14.57
N ARG A 243 -11.67 13.83 14.94
CA ARG A 243 -11.10 13.94 16.30
C ARG A 243 -12.15 14.15 17.38
N ASP A 244 -13.18 14.95 17.11
CA ASP A 244 -14.32 15.16 18.02
C ASP A 244 -15.08 13.85 18.33
N GLN A 245 -14.96 12.85 17.46
CA GLN A 245 -15.54 11.50 17.65
C GLN A 245 -14.50 10.45 18.10
N GLY A 246 -13.25 10.86 18.36
CA GLY A 246 -12.17 9.91 18.69
C GLY A 246 -11.72 9.03 17.51
N VAL A 247 -12.00 9.46 16.27
CA VAL A 247 -11.64 8.78 15.02
C VAL A 247 -10.41 9.46 14.41
N LEU A 248 -9.47 8.71 13.86
CA LEU A 248 -8.32 9.24 13.15
C LEU A 248 -8.68 9.51 11.67
N LEU A 249 -8.12 10.58 11.08
CA LEU A 249 -8.18 10.81 9.64
C LEU A 249 -6.93 10.22 8.98
N ALA A 250 -7.11 9.25 8.08
CA ALA A 250 -6.03 8.55 7.38
C ALA A 250 -6.05 8.84 5.87
N ALA A 251 -4.88 8.98 5.23
CA ALA A 251 -4.79 9.17 3.79
C ALA A 251 -3.33 9.14 3.28
N ALA A 252 -3.11 9.65 2.06
CA ALA A 252 -1.82 9.86 1.40
C ALA A 252 -1.19 8.62 0.76
N GLU A 253 -2.01 7.66 0.32
CA GLU A 253 -1.53 6.40 -0.27
C GLU A 253 -0.87 6.58 -1.65
N THR A 254 -1.21 7.63 -2.40
CA THR A 254 -0.68 7.89 -3.75
C THR A 254 0.38 9.00 -3.78
N GLN A 255 0.79 9.49 -2.61
CA GLN A 255 1.80 10.55 -2.54
C GLN A 255 3.20 10.06 -2.93
N VAL A 256 3.94 10.92 -3.61
CA VAL A 256 5.23 10.60 -4.22
C VAL A 256 6.36 11.39 -3.55
N GLY A 257 7.32 10.66 -2.94
CA GLY A 257 8.51 11.24 -2.33
C GLY A 257 8.26 12.02 -1.04
N LEU A 258 9.27 12.13 -0.20
CA LEU A 258 9.23 12.79 1.10
C LEU A 258 8.71 14.24 1.02
N ALA A 259 9.03 14.97 -0.05
CA ALA A 259 8.62 16.37 -0.19
C ALA A 259 7.09 16.54 -0.21
N SER A 260 6.35 15.60 -0.84
CA SER A 260 4.89 15.63 -0.83
C SER A 260 4.35 15.40 0.59
N PHE A 261 4.92 14.43 1.32
CA PHE A 261 4.51 14.16 2.70
C PHE A 261 4.87 15.31 3.65
N GLN A 262 6.05 15.94 3.48
CA GLN A 262 6.45 17.08 4.30
C GLN A 262 5.39 18.19 4.26
N THR A 263 4.85 18.47 3.08
CA THR A 263 3.79 19.47 2.94
C THR A 263 2.52 19.07 3.71
N LEU A 264 2.15 17.79 3.72
CA LEU A 264 1.00 17.30 4.48
C LEU A 264 1.21 17.42 6.00
N PHE A 265 2.44 17.23 6.47
CA PHE A 265 2.82 17.40 7.88
C PHE A 265 2.78 18.86 8.29
N ASP A 266 3.38 19.74 7.50
CA ASP A 266 3.42 21.20 7.77
C ASP A 266 2.00 21.80 7.84
N GLU A 267 1.09 21.30 7.01
CA GLU A 267 -0.31 21.70 6.94
C GLU A 267 -1.21 20.96 7.94
N ALA A 268 -0.65 20.00 8.68
CA ALA A 268 -1.33 19.20 9.70
C ALA A 268 -2.64 18.57 9.18
N LEU A 269 -2.62 17.91 8.00
CA LEU A 269 -3.82 17.46 7.32
C LEU A 269 -4.35 16.12 7.85
N TYR A 270 -3.48 15.23 8.34
CA TYR A 270 -3.86 13.85 8.70
C TYR A 270 -3.32 13.44 10.06
N ASP A 271 -3.95 12.42 10.66
CA ASP A 271 -3.49 11.75 11.88
C ASP A 271 -2.69 10.49 11.56
N VAL A 272 -2.95 9.88 10.39
CA VAL A 272 -2.26 8.70 9.87
C VAL A 272 -1.87 8.97 8.42
N VAL A 273 -0.60 8.77 8.08
CA VAL A 273 -0.16 8.75 6.68
C VAL A 273 0.12 7.32 6.24
N MET A 274 -0.25 7.04 4.99
CA MET A 274 -0.27 5.68 4.45
C MET A 274 0.56 5.59 3.16
N PRO A 275 1.89 5.87 3.19
CA PRO A 275 2.70 5.77 1.99
C PRO A 275 2.67 4.34 1.44
N ASP A 276 2.57 4.21 0.13
CA ASP A 276 2.72 2.94 -0.56
C ASP A 276 4.14 2.82 -1.10
N ILE A 277 4.81 1.70 -0.79
CA ILE A 277 6.20 1.47 -1.20
C ILE A 277 6.38 1.45 -2.72
N LYS A 278 5.30 1.19 -3.46
CA LYS A 278 5.29 1.25 -4.92
C LYS A 278 5.38 2.68 -5.47
N TYR A 279 4.96 3.69 -4.71
CA TYR A 279 4.80 5.06 -5.20
C TYR A 279 5.73 6.05 -4.54
N CYS A 280 6.01 5.85 -3.26
CA CYS A 280 6.70 6.84 -2.44
C CYS A 280 8.21 6.95 -2.71
N GLY A 281 8.81 6.05 -3.51
CA GLY A 281 10.24 6.07 -3.83
C GLY A 281 11.04 4.89 -3.28
N GLY A 282 10.32 3.82 -2.85
CA GLY A 282 10.93 2.60 -2.34
C GLY A 282 11.35 2.69 -0.87
N PRO A 283 12.16 1.71 -0.39
CA PRO A 283 12.36 1.49 1.04
C PRO A 283 13.01 2.65 1.80
N LEU A 284 14.09 3.22 1.26
CA LEU A 284 14.80 4.32 1.92
C LEU A 284 13.95 5.58 2.05
N GLU A 285 13.21 5.91 1.00
CA GLU A 285 12.33 7.06 1.01
C GLU A 285 11.15 6.84 1.96
N MET A 286 10.57 5.63 1.98
CA MET A 286 9.50 5.27 2.91
C MET A 286 9.97 5.35 4.37
N LEU A 287 11.20 4.91 4.68
CA LEU A 287 11.75 5.03 6.04
C LEU A 287 11.90 6.50 6.47
N LYS A 288 12.38 7.37 5.58
CA LYS A 288 12.47 8.82 5.85
C LYS A 288 11.09 9.44 6.09
N ILE A 289 10.08 9.02 5.31
CA ILE A 289 8.69 9.46 5.50
C ILE A 289 8.20 9.03 6.90
N ALA A 290 8.44 7.77 7.30
CA ALA A 290 8.05 7.26 8.61
C ALA A 290 8.73 8.02 9.77
N GLN A 291 10.03 8.32 9.65
CA GLN A 291 10.77 9.11 10.63
C GLN A 291 10.21 10.53 10.74
N ARG A 292 9.93 11.16 9.61
CA ARG A 292 9.37 12.51 9.57
C ARG A 292 7.95 12.54 10.13
N ALA A 293 7.12 11.52 9.84
CA ALA A 293 5.79 11.39 10.45
C ALA A 293 5.87 11.36 11.98
N ALA A 294 6.78 10.59 12.55
CA ALA A 294 7.00 10.51 13.99
C ALA A 294 7.40 11.87 14.60
N GLU A 295 8.28 12.65 13.94
CA GLU A 295 8.66 13.99 14.37
C GLU A 295 7.47 14.96 14.42
N HIS A 296 6.43 14.74 13.62
CA HIS A 296 5.20 15.52 13.59
C HIS A 296 4.05 14.92 14.43
N GLY A 297 4.30 13.82 15.16
CA GLY A 297 3.27 13.12 15.93
C GLY A 297 2.17 12.50 15.07
N VAL A 298 2.50 12.12 13.83
CA VAL A 298 1.61 11.47 12.86
C VAL A 298 1.94 9.98 12.82
N LEU A 299 0.92 9.13 12.87
CA LEU A 299 1.09 7.69 12.77
C LEU A 299 1.46 7.29 11.34
N PHE A 300 2.27 6.24 11.22
CA PHE A 300 2.66 5.64 9.96
C PHE A 300 1.99 4.26 9.82
N SER A 301 1.29 4.02 8.71
CA SER A 301 0.65 2.74 8.40
C SER A 301 0.74 2.49 6.89
N PRO A 302 1.67 1.66 6.40
CA PRO A 302 1.84 1.48 4.96
C PRO A 302 0.58 0.98 4.27
N HIS A 303 0.16 1.66 3.19
CA HIS A 303 -0.82 1.15 2.23
C HIS A 303 -0.18 -0.01 1.46
N ASN A 304 -0.81 -1.18 1.48
CA ASN A 304 -0.22 -2.38 0.87
C ASN A 304 -1.27 -3.39 0.35
N PRO A 305 -2.17 -3.00 -0.54
CA PRO A 305 -3.09 -3.94 -1.21
C PRO A 305 -2.38 -4.62 -2.40
N SER A 306 -1.21 -5.19 -2.15
CA SER A 306 -0.24 -5.60 -3.16
C SER A 306 0.20 -7.04 -2.98
N GLY A 307 1.09 -7.50 -3.85
CA GLY A 307 1.68 -8.83 -3.80
C GLY A 307 2.72 -8.99 -2.67
N PRO A 308 3.31 -10.19 -2.60
CA PRO A 308 4.18 -10.55 -1.50
C PRO A 308 5.52 -9.80 -1.48
N VAL A 309 5.99 -9.28 -2.62
CA VAL A 309 7.26 -8.51 -2.68
C VAL A 309 7.07 -7.15 -2.02
N CYS A 310 5.98 -6.43 -2.34
CA CYS A 310 5.65 -5.18 -1.64
C CYS A 310 5.43 -5.40 -0.15
N THR A 311 4.74 -6.48 0.21
CA THR A 311 4.50 -6.80 1.63
C THR A 311 5.82 -7.07 2.36
N TRP A 312 6.75 -7.80 1.75
CA TRP A 312 8.05 -8.05 2.33
C TRP A 312 8.83 -6.75 2.58
N HIS A 313 8.90 -5.87 1.58
CA HIS A 313 9.58 -4.56 1.73
C HIS A 313 8.88 -3.66 2.75
N SER A 314 7.55 -3.59 2.72
CA SER A 314 6.76 -2.79 3.67
C SER A 314 6.92 -3.29 5.11
N LEU A 315 7.01 -4.62 5.31
CA LEU A 315 7.28 -5.24 6.61
C LEU A 315 8.65 -4.81 7.17
N GLN A 316 9.71 -4.81 6.32
CA GLN A 316 11.04 -4.38 6.72
C GLN A 316 11.01 -2.93 7.25
N ILE A 317 10.36 -2.04 6.50
CA ILE A 317 10.26 -0.63 6.90
C ILE A 317 9.38 -0.46 8.13
N ALA A 318 8.24 -1.15 8.20
CA ALA A 318 7.37 -1.12 9.37
C ALA A 318 8.07 -1.60 10.65
N ALA A 319 9.02 -2.55 10.53
CA ALA A 319 9.84 -3.02 11.66
C ALA A 319 10.86 -1.97 12.14
N LEU A 320 11.32 -1.09 11.24
CA LEU A 320 12.28 0.00 11.52
C LEU A 320 11.58 1.32 11.89
N ALA A 321 10.31 1.51 11.50
CA ALA A 321 9.60 2.77 11.66
C ALA A 321 9.24 3.03 13.14
N PRO A 322 9.48 4.25 13.70
CA PRO A 322 9.19 4.56 15.10
C PRO A 322 7.70 4.39 15.46
N GLU A 323 6.82 5.06 14.76
CA GLU A 323 5.38 5.17 15.04
C GLU A 323 4.54 4.35 14.04
N CYS A 324 4.98 3.12 13.75
CA CYS A 324 4.20 2.22 12.89
C CYS A 324 2.99 1.68 13.65
N ALA A 325 1.79 2.06 13.22
CA ALA A 325 0.53 1.60 13.81
C ALA A 325 0.25 0.14 13.44
N MET A 326 0.24 -0.17 12.15
CA MET A 326 0.00 -1.50 11.58
C MET A 326 0.34 -1.51 10.09
N LEU A 327 0.44 -2.70 9.51
CA LEU A 327 0.64 -2.91 8.07
C LEU A 327 -0.63 -3.48 7.43
N GLU A 328 -0.98 -2.98 6.25
CA GLU A 328 -2.07 -3.51 5.46
C GLU A 328 -1.75 -4.90 4.90
N LEU A 329 -2.74 -5.79 4.94
CA LEU A 329 -2.72 -7.03 4.20
C LEU A 329 -4.02 -7.20 3.42
N GLN A 330 -3.92 -7.40 2.09
CA GLN A 330 -5.07 -7.76 1.27
C GLN A 330 -5.49 -9.20 1.59
N PHE A 331 -6.58 -9.33 2.34
CA PHE A 331 -7.04 -10.62 2.85
C PHE A 331 -7.59 -11.52 1.72
N GLU A 332 -7.15 -12.75 1.67
CA GLU A 332 -7.61 -13.81 0.74
C GLU A 332 -7.71 -13.36 -0.74
N GLU A 333 -6.78 -12.54 -1.22
CA GLU A 333 -6.80 -12.16 -2.64
C GLU A 333 -6.53 -13.35 -3.56
N SER A 334 -5.54 -14.17 -3.22
CA SER A 334 -5.15 -15.35 -4.00
C SER A 334 -4.36 -16.34 -3.15
N PRO A 335 -4.57 -17.66 -3.38
CA PRO A 335 -3.73 -18.70 -2.78
C PRO A 335 -2.29 -18.68 -3.31
N LEU A 336 -2.03 -17.99 -4.42
CA LEU A 336 -0.69 -17.85 -5.01
C LEU A 336 0.23 -16.93 -4.19
N TYR A 337 -0.34 -16.12 -3.28
CA TYR A 337 0.40 -15.17 -2.49
C TYR A 337 1.53 -15.82 -1.67
N GLU A 338 1.22 -16.91 -0.95
CA GLU A 338 2.19 -17.61 -0.10
C GLU A 338 3.14 -18.51 -0.92
N GLN A 339 2.72 -18.92 -2.13
CA GLN A 339 3.47 -19.88 -2.97
C GLN A 339 4.54 -19.17 -3.82
N LEU A 340 4.42 -17.87 -4.01
CA LEU A 340 5.25 -17.13 -4.95
C LEU A 340 6.65 -16.82 -4.40
N LEU A 341 6.79 -16.59 -3.09
CA LEU A 341 8.09 -16.39 -2.46
C LEU A 341 8.75 -17.72 -2.12
N GLU A 342 10.01 -17.88 -2.52
CA GLU A 342 10.82 -19.02 -2.09
C GLU A 342 11.31 -18.83 -0.66
N GLY A 343 11.29 -19.92 0.12
CA GLY A 343 11.75 -19.94 1.51
C GLY A 343 10.61 -19.87 2.53
N PRO A 344 10.87 -19.48 3.79
CA PRO A 344 9.83 -19.43 4.82
C PRO A 344 8.70 -18.51 4.40
N ALA A 345 7.48 -19.03 4.42
CA ALA A 345 6.29 -18.26 4.11
C ALA A 345 6.15 -17.10 5.11
N MET A 346 5.68 -15.94 4.62
CA MET A 346 5.23 -14.87 5.51
C MET A 346 3.96 -15.32 6.23
N SER A 347 4.14 -15.91 7.41
CA SER A 347 3.00 -16.41 8.19
C SER A 347 2.23 -15.27 8.86
N THR A 348 0.94 -15.15 8.52
CA THR A 348 0.03 -14.13 9.07
C THR A 348 -0.62 -14.55 10.39
N GLN A 349 -0.06 -15.50 11.11
CA GLN A 349 -0.65 -16.05 12.34
C GLN A 349 -0.96 -14.96 13.38
N GLY A 350 -2.18 -15.02 13.92
CA GLY A 350 -2.62 -14.10 14.97
C GLY A 350 -2.66 -12.62 14.56
N GLY A 351 -2.93 -12.31 13.27
CA GLY A 351 -3.08 -10.93 12.79
C GLY A 351 -1.80 -10.09 12.85
N GLY A 352 -0.65 -10.70 12.62
CA GLY A 352 0.64 -10.01 12.52
C GLY A 352 1.65 -10.79 11.68
N LEU A 353 2.67 -10.09 11.14
CA LEU A 353 3.81 -10.67 10.44
C LEU A 353 5.06 -10.55 11.29
N SER A 354 5.82 -11.65 11.37
CA SER A 354 7.14 -11.67 11.99
C SER A 354 8.21 -11.38 10.95
N LEU A 355 9.24 -10.64 11.36
CA LEU A 355 10.41 -10.37 10.55
C LEU A 355 11.36 -11.59 10.66
N GLU A 356 11.30 -12.47 9.68
CA GLU A 356 12.13 -13.70 9.67
C GLU A 356 13.44 -13.49 8.91
N ARG A 357 13.50 -12.49 8.03
CA ARG A 357 14.68 -12.15 7.23
C ARG A 357 14.89 -10.65 7.23
N ALA A 358 16.13 -10.23 7.40
CA ALA A 358 16.55 -8.85 7.22
C ALA A 358 16.83 -8.53 5.75
N TYR A 359 16.94 -7.26 5.40
CA TYR A 359 17.56 -6.82 4.15
C TYR A 359 18.95 -7.49 4.01
N GLY A 360 19.32 -7.85 2.77
CA GLY A 360 20.57 -8.58 2.47
C GLY A 360 20.42 -10.10 2.43
N GLN A 361 19.31 -10.66 2.90
CA GLN A 361 18.97 -12.05 2.63
C GLN A 361 18.13 -12.07 1.36
N SER A 362 18.60 -12.77 0.33
CA SER A 362 18.00 -12.76 -1.01
C SER A 362 16.51 -13.13 -0.97
N LEU A 363 15.66 -12.22 -1.45
CA LEU A 363 14.30 -12.51 -1.83
C LEU A 363 14.34 -13.27 -3.16
N ALA A 364 13.69 -14.42 -3.25
CA ALA A 364 13.61 -15.17 -4.49
C ALA A 364 12.14 -15.49 -4.81
N LEU A 365 11.79 -15.43 -6.09
CA LEU A 365 10.46 -15.78 -6.57
C LEU A 365 10.51 -17.13 -7.26
N ASN A 366 9.43 -17.91 -7.09
CA ASN A 366 9.24 -19.19 -7.76
C ASN A 366 9.12 -19.00 -9.28
N ALA A 367 10.21 -19.29 -10.00
CA ALA A 367 10.31 -19.06 -11.43
C ALA A 367 9.30 -19.92 -12.24
N GLN A 368 8.99 -21.13 -11.78
CA GLN A 368 8.01 -22.00 -12.45
C GLN A 368 6.60 -21.40 -12.31
N LEU A 369 6.27 -20.89 -11.13
CA LEU A 369 4.98 -20.26 -10.87
C LEU A 369 4.82 -18.98 -11.69
N LEU A 370 5.87 -18.15 -11.78
CA LEU A 370 5.88 -16.95 -12.62
C LEU A 370 5.55 -17.26 -14.08
N GLN A 371 6.11 -18.34 -14.63
CA GLN A 371 5.86 -18.75 -16.02
C GLN A 371 4.46 -19.36 -16.22
N ALA A 372 3.90 -20.00 -15.19
CA ALA A 372 2.59 -20.66 -15.27
C ALA A 372 1.41 -19.69 -15.28
N HIS A 373 1.60 -18.45 -14.84
CA HIS A 373 0.55 -17.43 -14.70
C HIS A 373 0.88 -16.15 -15.50
N PRO A 374 0.90 -16.20 -16.84
CA PRO A 374 1.23 -15.03 -17.67
C PRO A 374 0.15 -13.96 -17.56
N TYR A 375 0.53 -12.72 -17.93
CA TYR A 375 -0.36 -11.57 -17.98
C TYR A 375 -1.71 -11.88 -18.60
N GLN A 376 -2.78 -11.41 -17.96
CA GLN A 376 -4.13 -11.39 -18.50
C GLN A 376 -4.66 -9.95 -18.46
N PRO A 377 -5.23 -9.43 -19.57
CA PRO A 377 -5.82 -8.10 -19.55
C PRO A 377 -6.95 -8.02 -18.52
N VAL A 378 -6.97 -6.92 -17.76
CA VAL A 378 -8.07 -6.66 -16.83
C VAL A 378 -9.33 -6.36 -17.63
N PRO A 379 -10.47 -7.04 -17.38
CA PRO A 379 -11.71 -6.82 -18.13
C PRO A 379 -12.20 -5.36 -18.05
N PRO A 380 -12.85 -4.84 -19.12
CA PRO A 380 -13.47 -3.53 -19.07
C PRO A 380 -14.49 -3.41 -17.92
N GLY A 381 -14.56 -2.24 -17.29
CA GLY A 381 -15.48 -1.95 -16.19
C GLY A 381 -14.97 -2.33 -14.80
N ILE A 382 -13.78 -2.90 -14.70
CA ILE A 382 -13.10 -3.04 -13.39
C ILE A 382 -12.52 -1.68 -13.01
N GLU A 383 -12.80 -1.27 -11.77
CA GLU A 383 -12.22 -0.06 -11.21
C GLU A 383 -10.71 -0.22 -11.09
N THR A 384 -9.97 0.59 -11.84
CA THR A 384 -8.51 0.69 -11.76
C THR A 384 -8.13 1.82 -10.82
N GLN A 385 -6.90 1.81 -10.30
CA GLN A 385 -6.40 2.90 -9.45
C GLN A 385 -6.40 4.28 -10.12
N LEU A 386 -6.62 4.34 -11.42
CA LEU A 386 -6.64 5.57 -12.21
C LEU A 386 -8.05 6.07 -12.53
N ASN A 387 -9.07 5.26 -12.25
CA ASN A 387 -10.48 5.65 -12.36
C ASN A 387 -11.05 6.09 -11.00
N ARG A 388 -10.19 6.21 -10.00
CA ARG A 388 -10.53 6.64 -8.65
C ARG A 388 -10.38 8.14 -8.46
#